data_aaf86fed92056ac3d3d41b6bf9839308
#
_entry.id   aaf86fed92056ac3d3d41b6bf9839308
#
_cell.length_a   1.000
_cell.length_b   1.000
_cell.length_c   1.000
_cell.angle_alpha   90.00
_cell.angle_beta   90.00
_cell.angle_gamma   90.00
#
_symmetry.space_group_name_H-M   'P 1'
#
loop_
_entity.id
_entity.type
_entity.pdbx_description
1 polymer ?
#
loop_
_entity_poly.entity_id
_entity_poly.type
_entity_poly.pdbx_seq_one_letter_code
_entity_poly.pdbx_strand_id
1 'polypeptide(L)'
;INLSSSISLKEKNIFSLKVYEFSKIISLLNKFNIREVCLIGKVNRPNLSNIKIDHVLAKYISQIMMEYKNGDGQTLDLILSILKNEGFRAKALKSIDDSFYFNKSDKEYIFSNKNNDQFDIKKGVSLLNKISKYDNAQAAIISNGYILGIEATEGTDQLLKRVASEKKKLNLINREGILIKISKINQSNSTDNPVIGPKTILNAAKAN
;
A
#
# COMPACT_ATOMS: atom_id res chain seq x y z
N ILE A 1 -8.08 8.76 -10.26
CA ILE A 1 -7.19 7.59 -10.40
C ILE A 1 -6.34 7.85 -11.63
N ASN A 2 -5.06 8.15 -11.47
CA ASN A 2 -4.12 8.13 -12.59
C ASN A 2 -3.78 6.66 -12.86
N LEU A 3 -4.47 6.06 -13.81
CA LEU A 3 -4.09 4.77 -14.36
C LEU A 3 -2.74 4.96 -15.06
N SER A 4 -1.72 4.22 -14.64
CA SER A 4 -0.47 4.15 -15.38
C SER A 4 -0.78 3.67 -16.80
N SER A 5 -0.14 4.27 -17.81
CA SER A 5 -0.36 4.08 -19.25
C SER A 5 -0.14 2.66 -19.79
N SER A 6 0.01 1.66 -18.93
CA SER A 6 0.31 0.27 -19.29
C SER A 6 -0.88 -0.71 -19.18
N ILE A 7 -2.05 -0.25 -18.73
CA ILE A 7 -3.24 -1.11 -18.64
C ILE A 7 -4.22 -0.69 -19.73
N SER A 8 -4.32 -1.49 -20.78
CA SER A 8 -5.38 -1.37 -21.80
C SER A 8 -6.66 -1.97 -21.21
N LEU A 9 -7.48 -1.12 -20.62
CA LEU A 9 -8.81 -1.52 -20.17
C LEU A 9 -9.76 -1.42 -21.37
N LYS A 10 -10.23 -2.56 -21.86
CA LYS A 10 -11.20 -2.66 -22.97
C LYS A 10 -12.65 -2.37 -22.56
N GLU A 11 -12.90 -1.92 -21.34
CA GLU A 11 -14.24 -1.81 -20.81
C GLU A 11 -14.86 -0.40 -20.93
N LYS A 12 -16.19 -0.40 -21.14
CA LYS A 12 -16.98 0.78 -21.52
C LYS A 12 -17.23 1.80 -20.40
N ASN A 13 -16.86 1.52 -19.15
CA ASN A 13 -17.24 2.33 -17.98
C ASN A 13 -16.03 2.80 -17.17
N ILE A 14 -15.06 3.44 -17.83
CA ILE A 14 -13.89 4.02 -17.16
C ILE A 14 -14.09 5.51 -17.00
N PHE A 15 -13.99 6.00 -15.76
CA PHE A 15 -14.09 7.40 -15.42
C PHE A 15 -12.81 7.87 -14.73
N SER A 16 -12.21 8.96 -15.23
CA SER A 16 -11.05 9.59 -14.58
C SER A 16 -11.56 10.68 -13.64
N LEU A 17 -11.38 10.47 -12.33
CA LEU A 17 -11.80 11.41 -11.28
C LEU A 17 -10.66 11.62 -10.30
N LYS A 18 -10.63 12.79 -9.68
CA LYS A 18 -9.73 13.08 -8.57
C LYS A 18 -10.34 12.53 -7.28
N VAL A 19 -9.49 12.04 -6.38
CA VAL A 19 -9.93 11.43 -5.11
C VAL A 19 -10.80 12.34 -4.25
N TYR A 20 -10.71 13.64 -4.42
CA TYR A 20 -11.50 14.62 -3.68
C TYR A 20 -12.79 15.07 -4.40
N GLU A 21 -13.12 14.54 -5.58
CA GLU A 21 -14.38 14.81 -6.28
C GLU A 21 -15.49 13.85 -5.79
N PHE A 22 -15.72 13.81 -4.47
CA PHE A 22 -16.62 12.83 -3.84
C PHE A 22 -18.05 12.93 -4.37
N SER A 23 -18.58 14.12 -4.59
CA SER A 23 -19.92 14.29 -5.16
C SER A 23 -20.07 13.63 -6.52
N LYS A 24 -19.04 13.73 -7.37
CA LYS A 24 -19.06 13.07 -8.69
C LYS A 24 -18.92 11.55 -8.56
N ILE A 25 -18.04 11.07 -7.66
CA ILE A 25 -17.86 9.65 -7.39
C ILE A 25 -19.18 9.04 -6.96
N ILE A 26 -19.84 9.62 -5.97
CA ILE A 26 -21.13 9.16 -5.43
C ILE A 26 -22.23 9.23 -6.48
N SER A 27 -22.30 10.31 -7.26
CA SER A 27 -23.26 10.44 -8.35
C SER A 27 -23.12 9.34 -9.39
N LEU A 28 -21.87 9.02 -9.79
CA LEU A 28 -21.59 7.94 -10.74
C LEU A 28 -21.95 6.56 -10.16
N LEU A 29 -21.56 6.27 -8.92
CA LEU A 29 -21.90 5.02 -8.25
C LEU A 29 -23.42 4.82 -8.19
N ASN A 30 -24.18 5.87 -7.84
CA ASN A 30 -25.62 5.83 -7.81
C ASN A 30 -26.23 5.68 -9.21
N LYS A 31 -25.72 6.39 -10.22
CA LYS A 31 -26.16 6.28 -11.62
C LYS A 31 -26.08 4.84 -12.15
N PHE A 32 -25.05 4.11 -11.73
CA PHE A 32 -24.85 2.72 -12.14
C PHE A 32 -25.39 1.70 -11.12
N ASN A 33 -26.17 2.13 -10.13
CA ASN A 33 -26.73 1.29 -9.07
C ASN A 33 -25.68 0.45 -8.32
N ILE A 34 -24.43 0.97 -8.21
CA ILE A 34 -23.35 0.31 -7.48
C ILE A 34 -23.55 0.56 -5.99
N ARG A 35 -23.42 -0.48 -5.16
CA ARG A 35 -23.48 -0.40 -3.69
C ARG A 35 -22.23 -0.94 -3.01
N GLU A 36 -21.40 -1.66 -3.75
CA GLU A 36 -20.17 -2.26 -3.25
C GLU A 36 -18.98 -1.72 -4.04
N VAL A 37 -17.93 -1.32 -3.34
CA VAL A 37 -16.74 -0.72 -3.94
C VAL A 37 -15.48 -1.45 -3.43
N CYS A 38 -14.51 -1.64 -4.30
CA CYS A 38 -13.20 -2.15 -3.94
C CYS A 38 -12.16 -1.07 -4.24
N LEU A 39 -11.34 -0.73 -3.25
CA LEU A 39 -10.24 0.23 -3.42
C LEU A 39 -8.97 -0.53 -3.77
N ILE A 40 -8.39 -0.23 -4.92
CA ILE A 40 -7.18 -0.90 -5.42
C ILE A 40 -6.17 0.15 -5.86
N GLY A 41 -4.92 -0.05 -5.49
CA GLY A 41 -3.81 0.80 -5.92
C GLY A 41 -3.46 1.90 -4.92
N LYS A 42 -2.45 2.69 -5.28
CA LYS A 42 -1.92 3.77 -4.44
C LYS A 42 -2.69 5.06 -4.70
N VAL A 43 -3.14 5.71 -3.64
CA VAL A 43 -3.69 7.07 -3.68
C VAL A 43 -2.64 8.02 -3.12
N ASN A 44 -2.22 9.00 -3.92
CA ASN A 44 -1.36 10.06 -3.41
C ASN A 44 -2.20 11.06 -2.62
N ARG A 45 -1.68 11.52 -1.49
CA ARG A 45 -2.33 12.59 -0.72
C ARG A 45 -2.51 13.84 -1.58
N PRO A 46 -3.74 14.35 -1.71
CA PRO A 46 -3.93 15.60 -2.40
C PRO A 46 -3.38 16.74 -1.55
N ASN A 47 -2.81 17.77 -2.19
CA ASN A 47 -2.48 18.99 -1.50
C ASN A 47 -3.78 19.73 -1.12
N LEU A 48 -3.98 20.01 0.17
CA LEU A 48 -5.21 20.63 0.69
C LEU A 48 -5.49 21.99 0.04
N SER A 49 -4.45 22.76 -0.31
CA SER A 49 -4.63 24.05 -0.98
C SER A 49 -5.28 23.96 -2.36
N ASN A 50 -5.23 22.77 -2.98
CA ASN A 50 -5.76 22.52 -4.33
C ASN A 50 -7.10 21.77 -4.31
N ILE A 51 -7.62 21.44 -3.12
CA ILE A 51 -8.90 20.73 -3.02
C ILE A 51 -10.05 21.69 -3.22
N LYS A 52 -10.85 21.45 -4.24
CA LYS A 52 -12.17 22.08 -4.37
C LYS A 52 -13.15 21.29 -3.50
N ILE A 53 -13.60 21.92 -2.42
CA ILE A 53 -14.55 21.31 -1.49
C ILE A 53 -15.91 21.30 -2.16
N ASP A 54 -16.43 20.10 -2.45
CA ASP A 54 -17.80 19.92 -2.90
C ASP A 54 -18.75 19.72 -1.70
N HIS A 55 -20.07 19.64 -1.95
CA HIS A 55 -21.08 19.55 -0.89
C HIS A 55 -20.98 18.26 -0.06
N VAL A 56 -20.44 17.17 -0.61
CA VAL A 56 -20.19 15.92 0.14
C VAL A 56 -18.98 16.10 1.03
N LEU A 57 -17.87 16.57 0.47
CA LEU A 57 -16.65 16.83 1.24
C LEU A 57 -16.87 17.84 2.37
N ALA A 58 -17.72 18.84 2.15
CA ALA A 58 -18.04 19.85 3.15
C ALA A 58 -18.61 19.23 4.45
N LYS A 59 -19.39 18.15 4.35
CA LYS A 59 -19.91 17.42 5.53
C LYS A 59 -18.81 16.80 6.39
N TYR A 60 -17.67 16.48 5.79
CA TYR A 60 -16.57 15.74 6.43
C TYR A 60 -15.32 16.59 6.66
N ILE A 61 -15.40 17.93 6.42
CA ILE A 61 -14.22 18.80 6.43
C ILE A 61 -13.48 18.77 7.77
N SER A 62 -14.21 18.77 8.88
CA SER A 62 -13.61 18.72 10.21
C SER A 62 -12.85 17.42 10.42
N GLN A 63 -13.42 16.30 10.01
CA GLN A 63 -12.79 14.98 10.11
C GLN A 63 -11.55 14.91 9.20
N ILE A 64 -11.66 15.44 7.97
CA ILE A 64 -10.53 15.52 7.02
C ILE A 64 -9.37 16.31 7.62
N MET A 65 -9.65 17.46 8.24
CA MET A 65 -8.62 18.30 8.84
C MET A 65 -7.96 17.66 10.06
N MET A 66 -8.70 16.88 10.84
CA MET A 66 -8.15 16.12 11.98
C MET A 66 -7.23 15.00 11.49
N GLU A 67 -7.69 14.22 10.52
CA GLU A 67 -6.96 13.04 10.01
C GLU A 67 -5.79 13.42 9.09
N TYR A 68 -5.80 14.61 8.50
CA TYR A 68 -4.72 15.06 7.61
C TYR A 68 -3.36 15.17 8.32
N LYS A 69 -3.34 15.37 9.63
CA LYS A 69 -2.12 15.41 10.43
C LYS A 69 -1.55 14.02 10.72
N ASN A 70 -2.33 12.97 10.50
CA ASN A 70 -2.02 11.59 10.81
C ASN A 70 -1.54 10.84 9.54
N GLY A 71 -0.99 9.64 9.67
CA GLY A 71 -0.35 8.89 8.57
C GLY A 71 -1.28 8.51 7.37
N ASP A 72 -0.70 7.87 6.35
CA ASP A 72 -1.42 7.50 5.10
C ASP A 72 -2.53 6.47 5.32
N GLY A 73 -2.41 5.60 6.33
CA GLY A 73 -3.43 4.61 6.65
C GLY A 73 -4.74 5.24 7.08
N GLN A 74 -4.69 6.31 7.84
CA GLN A 74 -5.88 7.02 8.30
C GLN A 74 -6.61 7.76 7.16
N THR A 75 -5.88 8.15 6.11
CA THR A 75 -6.51 8.72 4.90
C THR A 75 -7.40 7.68 4.19
N LEU A 76 -6.97 6.43 4.13
CA LEU A 76 -7.78 5.35 3.57
C LEU A 76 -9.01 5.07 4.42
N ASP A 77 -8.85 4.99 5.73
CA ASP A 77 -9.96 4.78 6.67
C ASP A 77 -11.00 5.90 6.59
N LEU A 78 -10.55 7.14 6.41
CA LEU A 78 -11.42 8.29 6.18
C LEU A 78 -12.24 8.13 4.87
N ILE A 79 -11.59 7.77 3.77
CA ILE A 79 -12.28 7.53 2.49
C ILE A 79 -13.33 6.43 2.66
N LEU A 80 -12.97 5.34 3.34
CA LEU A 80 -13.89 4.23 3.60
C LEU A 80 -15.06 4.66 4.50
N SER A 81 -14.82 5.49 5.52
CA SER A 81 -15.86 6.02 6.39
C SER A 81 -16.84 6.91 5.63
N ILE A 82 -16.34 7.79 4.76
CA ILE A 82 -17.18 8.65 3.91
C ILE A 82 -18.05 7.79 2.98
N LEU A 83 -17.46 6.82 2.29
CA LEU A 83 -18.20 5.91 1.41
C LEU A 83 -19.28 5.15 2.18
N LYS A 84 -18.96 4.66 3.38
CA LYS A 84 -19.93 3.97 4.24
C LYS A 84 -21.08 4.87 4.66
N ASN A 85 -20.80 6.09 5.08
CA ASN A 85 -21.82 7.08 5.49
C ASN A 85 -22.72 7.49 4.32
N GLU A 86 -22.21 7.49 3.10
CA GLU A 86 -22.97 7.75 1.88
C GLU A 86 -23.66 6.48 1.31
N GLY A 87 -23.66 5.36 2.07
CA GLY A 87 -24.43 4.15 1.76
C GLY A 87 -23.74 3.10 0.91
N PHE A 88 -22.40 3.18 0.79
CA PHE A 88 -21.60 2.19 0.05
C PHE A 88 -20.87 1.23 1.01
N ARG A 89 -20.66 -0.01 0.56
CA ARG A 89 -19.88 -1.02 1.30
C ARG A 89 -18.53 -1.25 0.64
N ALA A 90 -17.48 -1.16 1.41
CA ALA A 90 -16.16 -1.56 0.94
C ALA A 90 -16.04 -3.09 0.94
N LYS A 91 -15.55 -3.65 -0.17
CA LYS A 91 -15.17 -5.06 -0.29
C LYS A 91 -13.66 -5.19 -0.36
N ALA A 92 -13.13 -6.20 0.32
CA ALA A 92 -11.74 -6.58 0.16
C ALA A 92 -11.52 -7.19 -1.23
N LEU A 93 -10.36 -6.91 -1.85
CA LEU A 93 -10.00 -7.51 -3.14
C LEU A 93 -10.07 -9.04 -3.10
N LYS A 94 -9.66 -9.64 -1.99
CA LYS A 94 -9.71 -11.10 -1.77
C LYS A 94 -11.09 -11.70 -1.96
N SER A 95 -12.15 -10.98 -1.62
CA SER A 95 -13.53 -11.45 -1.80
C SER A 95 -14.04 -11.35 -3.25
N ILE A 96 -13.29 -10.68 -4.11
CA ILE A 96 -13.59 -10.49 -5.54
C ILE A 96 -12.76 -11.46 -6.37
N ASP A 97 -11.47 -11.52 -6.09
CA ASP A 97 -10.53 -12.39 -6.78
C ASP A 97 -9.40 -12.80 -5.83
N ASP A 98 -9.37 -14.08 -5.48
CA ASP A 98 -8.39 -14.67 -4.56
C ASP A 98 -7.02 -14.94 -5.24
N SER A 99 -6.98 -14.93 -6.58
CA SER A 99 -5.75 -15.17 -7.36
C SER A 99 -4.65 -14.13 -7.12
N PHE A 100 -5.02 -12.94 -6.61
CA PHE A 100 -4.05 -11.89 -6.22
C PHE A 100 -3.37 -12.13 -4.88
N TYR A 101 -3.74 -13.20 -4.17
CA TYR A 101 -3.21 -13.50 -2.83
C TYR A 101 -2.39 -14.77 -2.83
N PHE A 102 -1.27 -14.73 -2.12
CA PHE A 102 -0.53 -15.95 -1.81
C PHE A 102 -1.33 -16.78 -0.81
N ASN A 103 -1.54 -18.05 -1.15
CA ASN A 103 -2.18 -19.00 -0.26
C ASN A 103 -1.10 -19.85 0.44
N LYS A 104 -1.37 -20.29 1.68
CA LYS A 104 -0.45 -21.18 2.42
C LYS A 104 -0.18 -22.51 1.71
N SER A 105 -1.05 -22.88 0.76
CA SER A 105 -0.90 -24.06 -0.10
C SER A 105 0.08 -23.86 -1.24
N ASP A 106 0.45 -22.63 -1.58
CA ASP A 106 1.39 -22.30 -2.65
C ASP A 106 2.83 -22.63 -2.19
N LYS A 107 3.09 -23.92 -1.95
CA LYS A 107 4.33 -24.44 -1.37
C LYS A 107 5.58 -24.15 -2.21
N GLU A 108 5.42 -23.87 -3.50
CA GLU A 108 6.54 -23.51 -4.39
C GLU A 108 7.24 -22.20 -4.01
N TYR A 109 6.61 -21.36 -3.22
CA TYR A 109 7.12 -20.05 -2.82
C TYR A 109 7.67 -19.97 -1.40
N ILE A 110 7.67 -21.10 -0.70
CA ILE A 110 8.23 -21.21 0.63
C ILE A 110 9.49 -22.06 0.49
N PHE A 111 10.72 -21.65 0.30
CA PHE A 111 11.64 -20.98 1.09
C PHE A 111 13.08 -21.37 1.09
N SER A 112 13.87 -20.42 1.40
CA SER A 112 15.20 -20.60 1.95
C SER A 112 15.12 -21.24 3.36
N ASN A 113 15.67 -22.42 3.53
CA ASN A 113 15.84 -23.08 4.83
C ASN A 113 17.14 -22.65 5.54
N LYS A 114 17.77 -21.55 5.13
CA LYS A 114 18.98 -21.06 5.77
C LYS A 114 18.62 -20.50 7.16
N ASN A 115 19.29 -20.96 8.21
CA ASN A 115 19.04 -20.50 9.59
C ASN A 115 19.18 -18.97 9.74
N ASN A 116 20.08 -18.35 8.99
CA ASN A 116 20.27 -16.91 8.98
C ASN A 116 19.04 -16.16 8.45
N ASP A 117 18.36 -16.70 7.44
CA ASP A 117 17.16 -16.09 6.87
C ASP A 117 16.02 -16.02 7.88
N GLN A 118 15.87 -17.09 8.68
CA GLN A 118 14.87 -17.14 9.76
C GLN A 118 15.12 -16.06 10.83
N PHE A 119 16.40 -15.85 11.17
CA PHE A 119 16.78 -14.81 12.11
C PHE A 119 16.47 -13.42 11.55
N ASP A 120 16.84 -13.15 10.31
CA ASP A 120 16.61 -11.87 9.63
C ASP A 120 15.13 -11.59 9.46
N ILE A 121 14.33 -12.60 9.09
CA ILE A 121 12.86 -12.47 9.01
C ILE A 121 12.28 -12.08 10.37
N LYS A 122 12.61 -12.81 11.45
CA LYS A 122 12.12 -12.52 12.80
C LYS A 122 12.51 -11.11 13.24
N LYS A 123 13.76 -10.70 12.96
CA LYS A 123 14.25 -9.36 13.28
C LYS A 123 13.47 -8.27 12.53
N GLY A 124 13.25 -8.44 11.24
CA GLY A 124 12.51 -7.49 10.42
C GLY A 124 11.05 -7.39 10.80
N VAL A 125 10.38 -8.51 11.07
CA VAL A 125 8.99 -8.52 11.58
C VAL A 125 8.89 -7.81 12.94
N SER A 126 9.82 -8.12 13.88
CA SER A 126 9.84 -7.44 15.18
C SER A 126 10.07 -5.94 15.06
N LEU A 127 11.00 -5.53 14.19
CA LEU A 127 11.28 -4.11 13.90
C LEU A 127 10.03 -3.42 13.37
N LEU A 128 9.44 -3.95 12.30
CA LEU A 128 8.29 -3.35 11.63
C LEU A 128 7.08 -3.26 12.58
N ASN A 129 6.84 -4.28 13.39
CA ASN A 129 5.77 -4.24 14.41
C ASN A 129 6.00 -3.13 15.43
N LYS A 130 7.23 -2.91 15.89
CA LYS A 130 7.55 -1.84 16.85
C LYS A 130 7.34 -0.44 16.30
N ILE A 131 7.63 -0.23 15.01
CA ILE A 131 7.49 1.08 14.37
C ILE A 131 6.11 1.29 13.72
N SER A 132 5.31 0.25 13.60
CA SER A 132 3.96 0.28 13.01
C SER A 132 3.04 1.31 13.69
N LYS A 133 3.22 1.56 14.98
CA LYS A 133 2.46 2.56 15.74
C LYS A 133 2.62 3.99 15.21
N TYR A 134 3.69 4.27 14.46
CA TYR A 134 3.93 5.58 13.86
C TYR A 134 3.38 5.70 12.44
N ASP A 135 2.72 4.67 11.95
CA ASP A 135 2.11 4.59 10.60
C ASP A 135 3.08 4.83 9.41
N ASN A 136 4.38 4.61 9.62
CA ASN A 136 5.40 5.05 8.67
C ASN A 136 5.96 3.96 7.76
N ALA A 137 6.07 2.71 8.20
CA ALA A 137 6.79 1.70 7.45
C ALA A 137 6.05 0.37 7.38
N GLN A 138 6.02 -0.23 6.20
CA GLN A 138 5.51 -1.59 5.95
C GLN A 138 6.60 -2.53 5.45
N ALA A 139 7.78 -2.01 5.09
CA ALA A 139 8.87 -2.81 4.57
C ALA A 139 10.22 -2.49 5.20
N ALA A 140 11.05 -3.52 5.35
CA ALA A 140 12.45 -3.40 5.76
C ALA A 140 13.31 -4.40 4.98
N ILE A 141 14.59 -4.10 4.83
CA ILE A 141 15.59 -4.99 4.23
C ILE A 141 16.61 -5.32 5.29
N ILE A 142 16.74 -6.62 5.57
CA ILE A 142 17.66 -7.16 6.57
C ILE A 142 18.66 -8.08 5.88
N SER A 143 19.91 -8.08 6.33
CA SER A 143 20.95 -8.98 5.84
C SER A 143 21.91 -9.35 6.96
N ASN A 144 22.00 -10.63 7.29
CA ASN A 144 22.90 -11.16 8.34
C ASN A 144 22.80 -10.36 9.66
N GLY A 145 21.59 -10.06 10.09
CA GLY A 145 21.31 -9.30 11.30
C GLY A 145 21.45 -7.77 11.18
N TYR A 146 21.88 -7.25 10.05
CA TYR A 146 21.97 -5.80 9.82
C TYR A 146 20.72 -5.26 9.13
N ILE A 147 20.21 -4.15 9.61
CA ILE A 147 19.14 -3.39 8.95
C ILE A 147 19.76 -2.58 7.83
N LEU A 148 19.57 -2.98 6.57
CA LEU A 148 20.07 -2.23 5.42
C LEU A 148 19.18 -1.06 5.04
N GLY A 149 17.90 -1.14 5.37
CA GLY A 149 16.97 -0.04 5.15
C GLY A 149 15.59 -0.31 5.70
N ILE A 150 14.90 0.75 6.02
CA ILE A 150 13.50 0.77 6.45
C ILE A 150 12.78 1.68 5.46
N GLU A 151 11.59 1.27 5.01
CA GLU A 151 10.72 2.07 4.16
C GLU A 151 10.27 3.33 4.92
N ALA A 152 10.27 4.45 4.22
CA ALA A 152 9.68 5.69 4.67
C ALA A 152 8.63 6.15 3.64
N THR A 153 8.47 7.43 3.44
CA THR A 153 7.52 8.02 2.48
C THR A 153 7.82 7.68 1.01
N GLU A 154 9.05 7.25 0.73
CA GLU A 154 9.49 6.91 -0.64
C GLU A 154 8.84 5.65 -1.21
N GLY A 155 8.37 4.73 -0.35
CA GLY A 155 7.79 3.45 -0.75
C GLY A 155 8.81 2.35 -1.08
N THR A 156 8.33 1.10 -1.14
CA THR A 156 9.18 -0.12 -1.22
C THR A 156 10.13 -0.11 -2.41
N ASP A 157 9.69 0.32 -3.60
CA ASP A 157 10.54 0.32 -4.80
C ASP A 157 11.72 1.28 -4.69
N GLN A 158 11.56 2.41 -4.06
CA GLN A 158 12.65 3.36 -3.86
C GLN A 158 13.56 2.94 -2.70
N LEU A 159 13.01 2.32 -1.65
CA LEU A 159 13.81 1.67 -0.62
C LEU A 159 14.79 0.68 -1.25
N LEU A 160 14.32 -0.23 -2.13
CA LEU A 160 15.16 -1.22 -2.80
C LEU A 160 16.28 -0.55 -3.63
N LYS A 161 15.95 0.50 -4.39
CA LYS A 161 16.94 1.25 -5.19
C LYS A 161 17.98 1.95 -4.29
N ARG A 162 17.54 2.54 -3.18
CA ARG A 162 18.42 3.20 -2.20
C ARG A 162 19.38 2.19 -1.60
N VAL A 163 18.88 1.05 -1.14
CA VAL A 163 19.72 -0.02 -0.58
C VAL A 163 20.72 -0.55 -1.60
N ALA A 164 20.27 -0.79 -2.85
CA ALA A 164 21.19 -1.20 -3.94
C ALA A 164 22.32 -0.20 -4.18
N SER A 165 22.00 1.10 -4.15
CA SER A 165 23.00 2.15 -4.31
C SER A 165 24.00 2.20 -3.14
N GLU A 166 23.51 2.10 -1.91
CA GLU A 166 24.37 2.12 -0.72
C GLU A 166 25.26 0.85 -0.63
N LYS A 167 24.72 -0.32 -0.99
CA LYS A 167 25.51 -1.55 -1.07
C LYS A 167 26.68 -1.41 -2.05
N LYS A 168 26.49 -0.74 -3.19
CA LYS A 168 27.59 -0.45 -4.14
C LYS A 168 28.67 0.43 -3.52
N LYS A 169 28.28 1.52 -2.86
CA LYS A 169 29.23 2.43 -2.23
C LYS A 169 30.06 1.77 -1.11
N LEU A 170 29.42 0.85 -0.38
CA LEU A 170 30.05 0.15 0.75
C LEU A 170 30.73 -1.18 0.36
N ASN A 171 30.85 -1.50 -0.94
CA ASN A 171 31.37 -2.78 -1.45
C ASN A 171 30.65 -4.01 -0.87
N LEU A 172 29.34 -3.90 -0.63
CA LEU A 172 28.49 -4.97 -0.10
C LEU A 172 27.61 -5.61 -1.19
N ILE A 173 28.01 -5.52 -2.45
CA ILE A 173 27.19 -5.95 -3.62
C ILE A 173 26.81 -7.45 -3.51
N ASN A 174 27.73 -8.28 -3.04
CA ASN A 174 27.53 -9.72 -2.91
C ASN A 174 26.76 -10.12 -1.64
N ARG A 175 26.33 -9.17 -0.84
CA ARG A 175 25.59 -9.44 0.39
C ARG A 175 24.12 -9.60 0.08
N GLU A 176 23.64 -10.85 0.11
CA GLU A 176 22.22 -11.14 -0.02
C GLU A 176 21.41 -10.46 1.10
N GLY A 177 20.20 -9.99 0.79
CA GLY A 177 19.31 -9.39 1.75
C GLY A 177 17.89 -9.93 1.62
N ILE A 178 17.12 -9.80 2.69
CA ILE A 178 15.71 -10.23 2.73
C ILE A 178 14.84 -8.98 2.81
N LEU A 179 13.94 -8.82 1.84
CA LEU A 179 12.86 -7.86 1.92
C LEU A 179 11.72 -8.44 2.75
N ILE A 180 11.46 -7.83 3.89
CA ILE A 180 10.33 -8.15 4.76
C ILE A 180 9.26 -7.09 4.54
N LYS A 181 8.03 -7.52 4.25
CA LYS A 181 6.88 -6.64 4.11
C LYS A 181 5.69 -7.19 4.88
N ILE A 182 5.10 -6.39 5.77
CA ILE A 182 4.00 -6.80 6.63
C ILE A 182 2.85 -5.78 6.59
N SER A 183 1.65 -6.22 6.96
CA SER A 183 0.52 -5.32 7.22
C SER A 183 0.77 -4.52 8.50
N LYS A 184 0.32 -3.29 8.56
CA LYS A 184 0.35 -2.48 9.79
C LYS A 184 -0.64 -3.03 10.83
N ILE A 185 -0.28 -2.97 12.13
CA ILE A 185 -1.05 -3.59 13.21
C ILE A 185 -2.47 -3.02 13.33
N ASN A 186 -2.65 -1.73 13.02
CA ASN A 186 -3.93 -1.01 13.20
C ASN A 186 -4.75 -0.87 11.92
N GLN A 187 -4.33 -1.49 10.81
CA GLN A 187 -5.09 -1.44 9.56
C GLN A 187 -6.13 -2.54 9.52
N SER A 188 -7.34 -2.20 9.07
CA SER A 188 -8.36 -3.22 8.80
C SER A 188 -7.81 -4.19 7.76
N ASN A 189 -7.65 -5.46 8.14
CA ASN A 189 -7.15 -6.54 7.27
C ASN A 189 -7.96 -6.73 5.97
N SER A 190 -9.02 -5.95 5.80
CA SER A 190 -9.93 -6.07 4.66
C SER A 190 -9.52 -5.24 3.44
N THR A 191 -8.71 -4.20 3.60
CA THR A 191 -8.53 -3.21 2.52
C THR A 191 -7.09 -2.84 2.21
N ASP A 192 -6.14 -3.01 3.13
CA ASP A 192 -4.75 -2.60 2.94
C ASP A 192 -3.76 -3.73 3.27
N ASN A 193 -3.69 -4.69 2.35
CA ASN A 193 -2.67 -5.74 2.41
C ASN A 193 -1.37 -5.27 1.77
N PRO A 194 -0.20 -5.70 2.27
CA PRO A 194 1.07 -5.40 1.63
C PRO A 194 1.12 -6.00 0.22
N VAL A 195 1.29 -5.14 -0.78
CA VAL A 195 1.33 -5.54 -2.20
C VAL A 195 2.78 -5.60 -2.68
N ILE A 196 3.10 -6.64 -3.44
CA ILE A 196 4.34 -6.81 -4.19
C ILE A 196 3.97 -6.99 -5.66
N GLY A 197 4.53 -6.14 -6.52
CA GLY A 197 4.35 -6.23 -7.96
C GLY A 197 5.62 -6.68 -8.70
N PRO A 198 5.54 -6.98 -10.01
CA PRO A 198 6.69 -7.39 -10.82
C PRO A 198 7.87 -6.42 -10.73
N LYS A 199 7.60 -5.12 -10.64
CA LYS A 199 8.63 -4.09 -10.49
C LYS A 199 9.37 -4.19 -9.16
N THR A 200 8.67 -4.52 -8.09
CA THR A 200 9.28 -4.72 -6.77
C THR A 200 10.22 -5.93 -6.80
N ILE A 201 9.80 -7.03 -7.44
CA ILE A 201 10.63 -8.23 -7.61
C ILE A 201 11.89 -7.91 -8.42
N LEU A 202 11.75 -7.20 -9.55
CA LEU A 202 12.91 -6.77 -10.36
C LEU A 202 13.87 -5.85 -9.59
N ASN A 203 13.35 -4.93 -8.79
CA ASN A 203 14.17 -4.06 -7.95
C ASN A 203 14.84 -4.84 -6.81
N ALA A 204 14.16 -5.83 -6.21
CA ALA A 204 14.74 -6.70 -5.21
C ALA A 204 15.90 -7.52 -5.79
N ALA A 205 15.71 -8.15 -6.97
CA ALA A 205 16.77 -8.89 -7.64
C ALA A 205 17.99 -8.01 -7.98
N LYS A 206 17.79 -6.74 -8.31
CA LYS A 206 18.90 -5.78 -8.54
C LYS A 206 19.58 -5.33 -7.26
N ALA A 207 18.91 -5.43 -6.13
CA ALA A 207 19.43 -5.08 -4.82
C ALA A 207 20.19 -6.24 -4.16
N ASN A 208 20.01 -7.47 -4.69
CA ASN A 208 20.59 -8.75 -4.24
C ASN A 208 20.21 -9.06 -2.80
#